data_c2f77cf9c6b7b526bb3871217c6774ee
#
_entry.id   c2f77cf9c6b7b526bb3871217c6774ee
#
_cell.length_a   1.000
_cell.length_b   1.000
_cell.length_c   1.000
_cell.angle_alpha   90.00
_cell.angle_beta   90.00
_cell.angle_gamma   90.00
#
_symmetry.space_group_name_H-M   'P 1'
#
loop_
_entity.id
_entity.type
_entity.pdbx_description
1 polymer ?
#
loop_
_entity_poly.entity_id
_entity_poly.type
_entity_poly.pdbx_seq_one_letter_code
_entity_poly.pdbx_strand_id
1 'polypeptide(L)' 'MTRYKVVETQTVTDEDLEKVLNEWVGKGWTFDGIQFAMRDSSKRPAMAFVVFTRSEPSEESS' A
#
# COMPACT_ATOMS: atom_id res chain seq x y z
N MET A 1 -18.93 -1.81 -2.48
CA MET A 1 -17.92 -2.81 -2.81
C MET A 1 -16.54 -2.28 -2.46
N THR A 2 -15.71 -3.12 -1.89
CA THR A 2 -14.38 -2.70 -1.49
C THR A 2 -13.37 -3.01 -2.58
N ARG A 3 -12.56 -2.03 -2.91
CA ARG A 3 -11.48 -2.23 -3.87
C ARG A 3 -10.15 -2.20 -3.14
N TYR A 4 -9.23 -2.98 -3.64
CA TYR A 4 -7.89 -3.06 -3.05
C TYR A 4 -6.87 -2.51 -4.02
N LYS A 5 -5.86 -1.89 -3.46
CA LYS A 5 -4.73 -1.40 -4.23
C LYS A 5 -3.46 -1.85 -3.52
N VAL A 6 -2.57 -2.50 -4.24
CA VAL A 6 -1.30 -2.95 -3.67
C VAL A 6 -0.20 -2.19 -4.37
N VAL A 7 0.62 -1.50 -3.61
CA VAL A 7 1.71 -0.71 -4.14
C VAL A 7 3.02 -1.33 -3.68
N GLU A 8 3.83 -1.73 -4.63
CA GLU A 8 5.12 -2.32 -4.32
C GLU A 8 6.17 -1.22 -4.23
N THR A 9 6.99 -1.28 -3.20
CA THR A 9 8.10 -0.35 -3.11
C THR A 9 9.38 -1.16 -2.91
N GLN A 10 10.41 -0.85 -3.68
CA GLN A 10 11.65 -1.57 -3.63
C GLN A 10 12.64 -0.94 -2.69
N THR A 11 12.32 0.19 -2.11
CA THR A 11 13.15 0.83 -1.12
C THR A 11 12.32 1.00 0.13
N VAL A 12 12.79 0.42 1.23
CA VAL A 12 12.01 0.44 2.46
C VAL A 12 12.66 1.43 3.40
N THR A 13 12.31 2.69 3.23
CA THR A 13 12.74 3.76 4.12
C THR A 13 11.50 4.53 4.53
N ASP A 14 11.62 5.27 5.63
CA ASP A 14 10.47 6.04 6.08
C ASP A 14 10.08 7.08 5.04
N GLU A 15 11.05 7.67 4.34
CA GLU A 15 10.73 8.67 3.34
C GLU A 15 9.93 8.08 2.20
N ASP A 16 10.35 6.92 1.71
CA ASP A 16 9.63 6.31 0.60
C ASP A 16 8.26 5.83 1.02
N LEU A 17 8.15 5.29 2.23
CA LEU A 17 6.85 4.83 2.71
C LEU A 17 5.92 6.00 2.92
N GLU A 18 6.42 7.12 3.44
CA GLU A 18 5.59 8.30 3.60
C GLU A 18 5.09 8.80 2.27
N LYS A 19 5.96 8.77 1.26
CA LYS A 19 5.57 9.23 -0.05
C LYS A 19 4.44 8.39 -0.61
N VAL A 20 4.56 7.07 -0.49
CA VAL A 20 3.53 6.17 -0.99
C VAL A 20 2.23 6.38 -0.22
N LEU A 21 2.32 6.47 1.10
CA LEU A 21 1.12 6.63 1.91
C LEU A 21 0.42 7.95 1.60
N ASN A 22 1.19 9.04 1.52
CA ASN A 22 0.59 10.32 1.28
C ASN A 22 0.00 10.43 -0.12
N GLU A 23 0.65 9.79 -1.08
CA GLU A 23 0.16 9.82 -2.44
C GLU A 23 -1.21 9.15 -2.54
N TRP A 24 -1.34 7.95 -2.02
CA TRP A 24 -2.56 7.19 -2.21
C TRP A 24 -3.68 7.60 -1.27
N VAL A 25 -3.33 7.98 -0.04
CA VAL A 25 -4.34 8.50 0.86
C VAL A 25 -4.88 9.82 0.30
N GLY A 26 -4.02 10.63 -0.31
CA GLY A 26 -4.47 11.86 -0.94
C GLY A 26 -5.40 11.63 -2.11
N LYS A 27 -5.38 10.44 -2.71
CA LYS A 27 -6.26 10.10 -3.81
C LYS A 27 -7.55 9.42 -3.35
N GLY A 28 -7.76 9.33 -2.05
CA GLY A 28 -9.00 8.78 -1.53
C GLY A 28 -8.90 7.35 -1.05
N TRP A 29 -7.70 6.78 -1.00
CA TRP A 29 -7.52 5.42 -0.52
C TRP A 29 -7.23 5.41 0.97
N THR A 30 -7.59 4.33 1.63
CA THR A 30 -7.36 4.16 3.06
C THR A 30 -6.26 3.12 3.24
N PHE A 31 -5.30 3.41 4.09
CA PHE A 31 -4.23 2.48 4.38
C PHE A 31 -4.80 1.27 5.12
N ASP A 32 -4.49 0.09 4.64
CA ASP A 32 -5.01 -1.14 5.23
C ASP A 32 -3.92 -1.97 5.89
N GLY A 33 -2.73 -1.98 5.34
CA GLY A 33 -1.67 -2.76 5.94
C GLY A 33 -0.44 -2.74 5.07
N ILE A 34 0.64 -3.33 5.60
CA ILE A 34 1.90 -3.38 4.89
C ILE A 34 2.54 -4.73 5.16
N GLN A 35 3.14 -5.31 4.14
CA GLN A 35 3.85 -6.55 4.24
C GLN A 35 5.26 -6.35 3.75
N PHE A 36 6.23 -6.91 4.43
CA PHE A 36 7.62 -6.76 4.06
C PHE A 36 8.15 -8.07 3.50
N ALA A 37 8.99 -7.96 2.49
CA ALA A 37 9.69 -9.13 1.95
C ALA A 37 11.16 -8.99 2.28
N MET A 38 11.75 -10.05 2.78
CA MET A 38 13.13 -10.04 3.23
C MET A 38 13.95 -10.91 2.31
N ARG A 39 15.20 -10.52 2.14
CA ARG A 39 16.12 -11.41 1.44
C ARG A 39 16.71 -12.37 2.46
N ASP A 40 17.19 -13.51 1.98
CA ASP A 40 17.61 -14.59 2.85
C ASP A 40 18.59 -14.19 3.92
N SER A 41 19.60 -13.49 3.61
CA SER A 41 20.62 -13.18 4.60
C SER A 41 20.54 -11.74 5.06
N SER A 42 19.48 -11.07 4.75
CA SER A 42 19.37 -9.66 5.07
C SER A 42 18.63 -9.47 6.39
N LYS A 43 19.05 -8.48 7.16
CA LYS A 43 18.33 -8.12 8.37
C LYS A 43 17.35 -6.99 8.11
N ARG A 44 17.29 -6.48 6.90
CA ARG A 44 16.39 -5.39 6.56
C ARG A 44 15.48 -5.85 5.44
N PRO A 45 14.24 -5.38 5.43
CA PRO A 45 13.35 -5.74 4.33
C PRO A 45 13.89 -5.25 3.00
N ALA A 46 13.77 -6.09 1.98
CA ALA A 46 14.22 -5.73 0.63
C ALA A 46 13.15 -4.94 -0.08
N MET A 47 11.89 -5.19 0.20
CA MET A 47 10.81 -4.47 -0.45
C MET A 47 9.57 -4.56 0.43
N ALA A 48 8.58 -3.76 0.11
CA ALA A 48 7.34 -3.76 0.87
C ALA A 48 6.17 -3.68 -0.09
N PHE A 49 5.06 -4.27 0.33
CA PHE A 49 3.80 -4.18 -0.39
C PHE A 49 2.82 -3.45 0.52
N VAL A 50 2.41 -2.27 0.10
CA VAL A 50 1.52 -1.44 0.90
C VAL A 50 0.11 -1.63 0.37
N VAL A 51 -0.81 -1.99 1.22
CA VAL A 51 -2.17 -2.33 0.81
C VAL A 51 -3.11 -1.21 1.21
N PHE A 52 -3.90 -0.78 0.25
CA PHE A 52 -4.90 0.25 0.48
C PHE A 52 -6.26 -0.29 0.09
N THR A 53 -7.30 0.25 0.69
CA THR A 53 -8.66 -0.10 0.33
C THR A 53 -9.46 1.15 0.06
N ARG A 54 -10.53 0.99 -0.69
CA ARG A 54 -11.45 2.07 -0.96
C ARG A 54 -12.84 1.48 -1.13
N SER A 55 -13.80 2.09 -0.46
CA SER A 55 -15.16 1.66 -0.59
C SER A 55 -15.79 2.42 -1.75
N GLU A 56 -16.39 1.71 -2.67
CA GLU A 56 -17.01 2.34 -3.81
C GLU A 56 -18.48 2.03 -3.83
N PRO A 57 -19.31 2.93 -4.33
CA PRO A 57 -20.72 2.64 -4.41
C PRO A 57 -20.96 1.46 -5.30
N SER A 58 -21.98 0.73 -4.96
CA SER A 58 -22.30 -0.39 -5.73
C SER A 58 -22.87 0.04 -7.06
N GLU A 59 -22.46 -0.63 -8.10
CA GLU A 59 -22.85 -0.16 -9.37
C GLU A 59 -24.19 -0.48 -9.68
N GLU A 60 -24.71 -1.42 -9.10
CA GLU A 60 -25.98 -1.74 -9.39
C GLU A 60 -26.76 -0.76 -8.88
N SER A 61 -26.25 -0.16 -7.96
CA SER A 61 -26.97 0.92 -7.57
C SER A 61 -26.88 1.83 -8.67
N SER A 62 -26.09 1.65 -9.47
CA SER A 62 -26.11 2.51 -10.58
C SER A 62 -26.92 1.92 -11.60
#